data_5d9efbde3d9ab807cd5936edffd5350f
#
_entry.id   5d9efbde3d9ab807cd5936edffd5350f
#
_cell.length_a   1.000
_cell.length_b   1.000
_cell.length_c   1.000
_cell.angle_alpha   90.00
_cell.angle_beta   90.00
_cell.angle_gamma   90.00
#
_symmetry.space_group_name_H-M   'P 1'
#
loop_
_entity.id
_entity.type
_entity.pdbx_description
1 polymer ?
#
loop_
_entity_poly.entity_id
_entity_poly.type
_entity_poly.pdbx_seq_one_letter_code
_entity_poly.pdbx_strand_id
1 'polypeptide(L)'
;MPAITMYTTAVCPYCVRAKQFLKSRGVDHIEEIRVDLHPGAREAMMERTGRRTVPQIYIGDTHVGGFDDLSALDRAGGLDPLLQS
;
A
#
# COMPACT_ATOMS: atom_id res chain seq x y z
N MET A 1 13.01 1.25 9.57
CA MET A 1 11.84 0.83 8.77
C MET A 1 11.66 1.77 7.60
N PRO A 2 11.45 1.27 6.39
CA PRO A 2 11.25 2.14 5.24
C PRO A 2 9.89 2.86 5.30
N ALA A 3 9.75 3.91 4.50
CA ALA A 3 8.49 4.62 4.40
C ALA A 3 7.44 3.74 3.73
N ILE A 4 6.21 3.77 4.23
CA ILE A 4 5.08 3.05 3.66
C ILE A 4 4.16 4.07 3.01
N THR A 5 3.88 3.90 1.73
CA THR A 5 2.97 4.76 0.97
C THR A 5 1.82 3.92 0.46
N MET A 6 0.60 4.43 0.59
CA MET A 6 -0.58 3.72 0.13
C MET A 6 -1.51 4.68 -0.61
N TYR A 7 -1.87 4.31 -1.84
CA TYR A 7 -2.91 5.00 -2.58
C TYR A 7 -4.26 4.46 -2.14
N THR A 8 -5.18 5.35 -1.78
CA THR A 8 -6.46 4.97 -1.16
C THR A 8 -7.61 5.81 -1.71
N THR A 9 -8.83 5.41 -1.36
CA THR A 9 -10.05 6.21 -1.54
C THR A 9 -10.82 6.25 -0.23
N ALA A 10 -11.86 7.11 -0.16
CA ALA A 10 -12.66 7.27 1.05
C ALA A 10 -13.38 5.98 1.44
N VAL A 11 -13.96 5.28 0.46
CA VAL A 11 -14.70 4.04 0.70
C VAL A 11 -13.91 2.91 0.07
N CYS A 12 -13.10 2.26 0.89
CA CYS A 12 -12.22 1.19 0.42
C CYS A 12 -12.00 0.19 1.55
N PRO A 13 -12.85 -0.87 1.65
CA PRO A 13 -12.68 -1.89 2.69
C PRO A 13 -11.30 -2.55 2.65
N TYR A 14 -10.76 -2.80 1.47
CA TYR A 14 -9.44 -3.42 1.35
C TYR A 14 -8.32 -2.46 1.78
N CYS A 15 -8.50 -1.16 1.60
CA CYS A 15 -7.56 -0.17 2.13
C CYS A 15 -7.53 -0.23 3.66
N VAL A 16 -8.70 -0.33 4.29
CA VAL A 16 -8.80 -0.45 5.75
C VAL A 16 -8.11 -1.72 6.22
N ARG A 17 -8.38 -2.84 5.55
CA ARG A 17 -7.74 -4.13 5.89
C ARG A 17 -6.23 -4.06 5.76
N ALA A 18 -5.74 -3.45 4.69
CA ALA A 18 -4.30 -3.31 4.46
C ALA A 18 -3.64 -2.48 5.57
N LYS A 19 -4.28 -1.38 5.97
CA LYS A 19 -3.76 -0.54 7.04
C LYS A 19 -3.72 -1.30 8.36
N GLN A 20 -4.77 -2.01 8.70
CA GLN A 20 -4.83 -2.81 9.92
C GLN A 20 -3.77 -3.91 9.92
N PHE A 21 -3.61 -4.57 8.78
CA PHE A 21 -2.62 -5.63 8.63
C PHE A 21 -1.20 -5.10 8.86
N LEU A 22 -0.86 -3.98 8.21
CA LEU A 22 0.46 -3.38 8.37
C LEU A 22 0.71 -2.92 9.81
N LYS A 23 -0.30 -2.35 10.45
CA LYS A 23 -0.18 -1.96 11.86
C LYS A 23 0.09 -3.16 12.76
N SER A 24 -0.53 -4.30 12.47
CA SER A 24 -0.29 -5.54 13.24
C SER A 24 1.13 -6.05 13.06
N ARG A 25 1.83 -5.60 12.03
CA ARG A 25 3.24 -5.96 11.77
C ARG A 25 4.22 -4.88 12.26
N GLY A 26 3.74 -3.92 13.06
CA GLY A 26 4.60 -2.91 13.65
C GLY A 26 4.75 -1.63 12.87
N VAL A 27 3.96 -1.43 11.81
CA VAL A 27 4.00 -0.18 11.03
C VAL A 27 3.21 0.89 11.78
N ASP A 28 3.91 1.96 12.20
CA ASP A 28 3.30 3.05 12.95
C ASP A 28 2.68 4.12 12.07
N HIS A 29 3.26 4.36 10.91
CA HIS A 29 2.84 5.44 10.03
C HIS A 29 2.75 4.98 8.59
N ILE A 30 1.63 5.32 7.96
CA ILE A 30 1.39 5.06 6.54
C ILE A 30 1.03 6.38 5.89
N GLU A 31 1.79 6.78 4.88
CA GLU A 31 1.45 7.96 4.08
C GLU A 31 0.38 7.59 3.07
N GLU A 32 -0.81 8.18 3.21
CA GLU A 32 -1.92 7.91 2.29
C GLU A 32 -2.02 8.99 1.24
N ILE A 33 -2.18 8.55 -0.01
CA ILE A 33 -2.44 9.43 -1.13
C ILE A 33 -3.86 9.15 -1.60
N ARG A 34 -4.78 10.08 -1.31
CA ARG A 34 -6.19 9.94 -1.66
C ARG A 34 -6.40 10.26 -3.14
N VAL A 35 -6.59 9.23 -3.94
CA VAL A 35 -6.76 9.40 -5.39
C VAL A 35 -8.14 9.95 -5.77
N ASP A 36 -9.08 9.94 -4.83
CA ASP A 36 -10.41 10.53 -5.02
C ASP A 36 -10.45 12.03 -4.66
N LEU A 37 -9.45 12.53 -3.92
CA LEU A 37 -9.42 13.93 -3.48
C LEU A 37 -8.45 14.79 -4.29
N HIS A 38 -7.33 14.20 -4.74
CA HIS A 38 -6.27 14.96 -5.38
C HIS A 38 -6.34 14.80 -6.89
N PRO A 39 -6.62 15.89 -7.65
CA PRO A 39 -6.63 15.81 -9.12
C PRO A 39 -5.30 15.29 -9.65
N GLY A 40 -5.36 14.37 -10.60
CA GLY A 40 -4.17 13.77 -11.20
C GLY A 40 -3.55 12.64 -10.40
N ALA A 41 -3.97 12.42 -9.16
CA ALA A 41 -3.36 11.37 -8.32
C ALA A 41 -3.66 9.97 -8.84
N ARG A 42 -4.87 9.74 -9.36
CA ARG A 42 -5.23 8.43 -9.92
C ARG A 42 -4.41 8.13 -11.16
N GLU A 43 -4.27 9.11 -12.04
CA GLU A 43 -3.45 8.95 -13.25
C GLU A 43 -1.99 8.69 -12.91
N ALA A 44 -1.47 9.40 -11.92
CA ALA A 44 -0.09 9.20 -11.45
C ALA A 44 0.08 7.79 -10.88
N MET A 45 -0.91 7.30 -10.11
CA MET A 45 -0.89 5.94 -9.59
C MET A 45 -0.89 4.93 -10.72
N MET A 46 -1.77 5.10 -11.71
CA MET A 46 -1.87 4.19 -12.85
C MET A 46 -0.57 4.15 -13.64
N GLU A 47 0.04 5.30 -13.85
CA GLU A 47 1.32 5.39 -14.55
C GLU A 47 2.44 4.70 -13.79
N ARG A 48 2.49 4.92 -12.47
CA ARG A 48 3.53 4.36 -11.61
C ARG A 48 3.37 2.85 -11.39
N THR A 49 2.14 2.39 -11.16
CA THR A 49 1.87 1.00 -10.75
C THR A 49 1.43 0.10 -11.89
N GLY A 50 0.94 0.67 -12.98
CA GLY A 50 0.28 -0.10 -14.03
C GLY A 50 -1.10 -0.62 -13.65
N ARG A 51 -1.63 -0.19 -12.51
CA ARG A 51 -2.92 -0.64 -12.01
C ARG A 51 -3.82 0.56 -11.70
N ARG A 52 -5.13 0.33 -11.74
CA ARG A 52 -6.13 1.36 -11.50
C ARG A 52 -6.95 1.12 -10.23
N THR A 53 -6.66 0.06 -9.49
CA THR A 53 -7.38 -0.29 -8.26
C THR A 53 -6.64 0.23 -7.04
N VAL A 54 -7.38 0.42 -5.93
CA VAL A 54 -6.83 0.74 -4.62
C VAL A 54 -7.16 -0.39 -3.65
N PRO A 55 -6.35 -0.64 -2.63
CA PRO A 55 -5.11 0.07 -2.32
C PRO A 55 -3.98 -0.30 -3.28
N GLN A 56 -3.01 0.61 -3.43
CA GLN A 56 -1.73 0.30 -4.03
C GLN A 56 -0.66 0.68 -3.02
N ILE A 57 0.17 -0.28 -2.65
CA ILE A 57 1.07 -0.19 -1.50
C ILE A 57 2.52 -0.19 -1.96
N TYR A 58 3.30 0.75 -1.42
CA TYR A 58 4.75 0.80 -1.59
C TYR A 58 5.42 0.68 -0.23
N ILE A 59 6.46 -0.14 -0.18
CA ILE A 59 7.35 -0.21 0.98
C ILE A 59 8.71 0.29 0.48
N GLY A 60 9.06 1.52 0.87
CA GLY A 60 10.16 2.22 0.23
C GLY A 60 9.87 2.38 -1.26
N ASP A 61 10.77 1.91 -2.10
CA ASP A 61 10.59 1.95 -3.56
C ASP A 61 9.98 0.67 -4.13
N THR A 62 9.69 -0.31 -3.28
CA THR A 62 9.16 -1.60 -3.71
C THR A 62 7.65 -1.55 -3.83
N HIS A 63 7.13 -1.79 -5.03
CA HIS A 63 5.70 -1.89 -5.28
C HIS A 63 5.19 -3.26 -4.84
N VAL A 64 4.40 -3.28 -3.78
CA VAL A 64 3.78 -4.52 -3.28
C VAL A 64 2.51 -4.84 -4.07
N GLY A 65 1.67 -3.85 -4.27
CA GLY A 65 0.39 -4.00 -4.94
C GLY A 65 -0.78 -3.78 -4.00
N GLY A 66 -1.83 -4.58 -4.15
CA GLY A 66 -3.03 -4.49 -3.34
C GLY A 66 -2.95 -5.31 -2.07
N PHE A 67 -4.10 -5.45 -1.39
CA PHE A 67 -4.17 -6.22 -0.15
C PHE A 67 -3.85 -7.70 -0.37
N ASP A 68 -4.34 -8.29 -1.46
CA ASP A 68 -4.07 -9.70 -1.75
C ASP A 68 -2.58 -9.94 -1.99
N ASP A 69 -1.94 -9.01 -2.68
CA ASP A 69 -0.50 -9.07 -2.92
C ASP A 69 0.28 -8.95 -1.61
N LEU A 70 -0.16 -8.06 -0.73
CA LEU A 70 0.45 -7.87 0.58
C LEU A 70 0.36 -9.14 1.43
N SER A 71 -0.83 -9.74 1.45
CA SER A 71 -1.09 -10.97 2.18
C SER A 71 -0.24 -12.13 1.66
N ALA A 72 -0.15 -12.25 0.33
CA ALA A 72 0.65 -13.28 -0.31
C ALA A 72 2.14 -13.10 -0.01
N LEU A 73 2.62 -11.87 -0.05
CA LEU A 73 4.01 -11.55 0.29
C LEU A 73 4.34 -11.94 1.72
N ASP A 74 3.42 -11.65 2.64
CA ASP A 74 3.60 -12.02 4.05
C ASP A 74 3.67 -13.55 4.22
N ARG A 75 2.76 -14.27 3.59
CA ARG A 75 2.74 -15.74 3.67
C ARG A 75 4.01 -16.36 3.10
N ALA A 76 4.59 -15.73 2.09
CA ALA A 76 5.83 -16.20 1.48
C ALA A 76 7.08 -15.81 2.28
N GLY A 77 6.91 -15.06 3.38
CA GLY A 77 8.04 -14.63 4.21
C GLY A 77 8.77 -13.43 3.68
N GLY A 78 8.23 -12.74 2.68
CA GLY A 78 8.90 -11.60 2.06
C GLY A 78 8.59 -10.25 2.69
N LEU A 79 7.56 -10.15 3.53
CA LEU A 79 7.15 -8.87 4.08
C LEU A 79 8.13 -8.36 5.16
N ASP A 80 8.45 -9.20 6.14
CA ASP A 80 9.33 -8.79 7.23
C ASP A 80 10.68 -8.26 6.74
N PRO A 81 11.37 -8.93 5.79
CA PRO A 81 12.62 -8.37 5.27
C PRO A 81 12.48 -6.98 4.67
N LEU A 82 11.37 -6.73 3.97
CA LEU A 82 11.10 -5.40 3.40
C LEU A 82 10.88 -4.35 4.49
N LEU A 83 10.14 -4.71 5.53
CA LEU A 83 9.86 -3.78 6.62
C LEU A 83 11.11 -3.47 7.45
N GLN A 84 12.09 -4.36 7.47
CA GLN A 84 13.29 -4.20 8.27
C GLN A 84 14.46 -3.59 7.52
N SER A 85 14.32 -3.38 6.23
CA SER A 85 15.42 -2.82 5.43
C SER A 85 15.64 -1.32 5.68
#